data_906e5d8728e2f316d8b868a487fee93a
#
_entry.id   906e5d8728e2f316d8b868a487fee93a
#
_cell.length_a   1.000
_cell.length_b   1.000
_cell.length_c   1.000
_cell.angle_alpha   90.00
_cell.angle_beta   90.00
_cell.angle_gamma   90.00
#
_symmetry.space_group_name_H-M   'P 1'
#
loop_
_entity.id
_entity.type
_entity.pdbx_description
1 polymer ?
#
loop_
_entity_poly.entity_id
_entity_poly.type
_entity_poly.pdbx_seq_one_letter_code
_entity_poly.pdbx_strand_id
1 'polypeptide(L)'
;MTKNIWEIAIGLNKVDNLKPSSFLRELIDKKLSCDEMEKEILKYYGFRYLTSKIERDLRECDLVSIRTVKLLEDKEFKFSINYLKKIHKSLFSDILKRNYVGIFRNYNISKNERVLSGNSVIYADYRELTECLNYDFEEEKKIDYVQLSKEGQVKRISKFTSAIWQVHPFIEGNTRTTAIFLIKYLKKLGFKLNEDIFIENSLYFRNALVLSNYSNRELKISNDFRFLTSFFMKLIINYNERLLLIKEELE
;
A
#
# COMPACT_ATOMS: atom_id res chain seq x y z
N MET A 1 7.69 -2.98 21.13
CA MET A 1 6.83 -2.48 20.01
C MET A 1 5.86 -1.46 20.54
N THR A 2 5.75 -0.30 19.92
CA THR A 2 4.77 0.71 20.30
C THR A 2 3.40 0.30 19.78
N LYS A 3 2.34 0.50 20.55
CA LYS A 3 0.94 0.17 20.17
C LYS A 3 0.58 0.78 18.83
N ASN A 4 1.19 1.91 18.48
CA ASN A 4 0.93 2.66 17.26
C ASN A 4 1.33 1.91 15.97
N ILE A 5 2.46 1.19 15.93
CA ILE A 5 2.88 0.47 14.73
C ILE A 5 1.89 -0.64 14.34
N TRP A 6 1.24 -1.27 15.34
CA TRP A 6 0.21 -2.26 15.09
C TRP A 6 -1.05 -1.64 14.48
N GLU A 7 -1.47 -0.47 14.97
CA GLU A 7 -2.63 0.22 14.40
C GLU A 7 -2.35 0.70 12.96
N ILE A 8 -1.12 1.14 12.66
CA ILE A 8 -0.70 1.45 11.29
C ILE A 8 -0.78 0.21 10.40
N ALA A 9 -0.22 -0.91 10.85
CA ALA A 9 -0.21 -2.17 10.10
C ALA A 9 -1.63 -2.71 9.85
N ILE A 10 -2.50 -2.65 10.85
CA ILE A 10 -3.92 -3.01 10.71
C ILE A 10 -4.64 -2.02 9.78
N GLY A 11 -4.37 -0.72 9.96
CA GLY A 11 -4.95 0.34 9.16
C GLY A 11 -4.68 0.18 7.66
N LEU A 12 -3.47 -0.24 7.29
CA LEU A 12 -3.10 -0.50 5.89
C LEU A 12 -3.96 -1.59 5.22
N ASN A 13 -4.54 -2.51 5.97
CA ASN A 13 -5.44 -3.54 5.43
C ASN A 13 -6.85 -3.01 5.10
N LYS A 14 -7.22 -1.81 5.61
CA LYS A 14 -8.50 -1.17 5.28
C LYS A 14 -8.63 -0.82 3.79
N VAL A 15 -7.52 -0.73 3.04
CA VAL A 15 -7.53 -0.53 1.57
C VAL A 15 -8.31 -1.63 0.83
N ASP A 16 -8.33 -2.84 1.37
CA ASP A 16 -9.04 -4.00 0.83
C ASP A 16 -10.21 -4.43 1.74
N ASN A 17 -10.66 -3.52 2.61
CA ASN A 17 -11.80 -3.71 3.52
C ASN A 17 -11.58 -4.84 4.56
N LEU A 18 -10.33 -5.18 4.84
CA LEU A 18 -9.99 -6.25 5.77
C LEU A 18 -10.00 -5.76 7.21
N LYS A 19 -10.37 -6.66 8.14
CA LYS A 19 -10.41 -6.40 9.59
C LYS A 19 -9.60 -7.48 10.31
N PRO A 20 -8.90 -7.13 11.41
CA PRO A 20 -8.18 -8.11 12.21
C PRO A 20 -9.13 -9.02 12.98
N SER A 21 -8.68 -10.24 13.25
CA SER A 21 -9.39 -11.13 14.16
C SER A 21 -9.24 -10.69 15.64
N SER A 22 -10.13 -11.17 16.51
CA SER A 22 -9.94 -11.03 17.96
C SER A 22 -8.68 -11.74 18.44
N PHE A 23 -8.33 -12.86 17.79
CA PHE A 23 -7.13 -13.63 18.12
C PHE A 23 -5.84 -12.85 17.89
N LEU A 24 -5.71 -12.10 16.77
CA LEU A 24 -4.57 -11.21 16.58
C LEU A 24 -4.48 -10.15 17.71
N ARG A 25 -5.62 -9.56 18.09
CA ARG A 25 -5.67 -8.58 19.18
C ARG A 25 -5.17 -9.17 20.51
N GLU A 26 -5.59 -10.39 20.85
CA GLU A 26 -5.11 -11.10 22.03
C GLU A 26 -3.59 -11.35 21.99
N LEU A 27 -3.03 -11.71 20.83
CA LEU A 27 -1.59 -11.92 20.68
C LEU A 27 -0.80 -10.61 20.85
N ILE A 28 -1.32 -9.49 20.34
CA ILE A 28 -0.72 -8.16 20.52
C ILE A 28 -0.69 -7.80 22.02
N ASP A 29 -1.78 -8.02 22.73
CA ASP A 29 -1.88 -7.73 24.17
C ASP A 29 -0.92 -8.61 25.02
N LYS A 30 -0.64 -9.84 24.58
CA LYS A 30 0.36 -10.74 25.18
C LYS A 30 1.80 -10.32 24.92
N LYS A 31 2.05 -9.31 24.07
CA LYS A 31 3.37 -8.77 23.72
C LYS A 31 4.36 -9.83 23.19
N LEU A 32 3.87 -10.81 22.47
CA LEU A 32 4.71 -11.78 21.79
C LEU A 32 5.53 -11.11 20.68
N SER A 33 6.65 -11.72 20.30
CA SER A 33 7.39 -11.31 19.11
C SER A 33 6.58 -11.56 17.84
N CYS A 34 6.85 -10.81 16.77
CA CYS A 34 6.19 -11.03 15.48
C CYS A 34 6.37 -12.46 14.96
N ASP A 35 7.52 -13.11 15.22
CA ASP A 35 7.77 -14.49 14.79
C ASP A 35 6.93 -15.50 15.57
N GLU A 36 6.74 -15.29 16.86
CA GLU A 36 5.85 -16.10 17.67
C GLU A 36 4.39 -15.91 17.26
N MET A 37 3.96 -14.65 17.09
CA MET A 37 2.61 -14.34 16.62
C MET A 37 2.31 -14.99 15.27
N GLU A 38 3.23 -14.89 14.30
CA GLU A 38 3.05 -15.47 12.97
C GLU A 38 2.90 -16.99 13.05
N LYS A 39 3.71 -17.67 13.90
CA LYS A 39 3.58 -19.11 14.14
C LYS A 39 2.21 -19.46 14.74
N GLU A 40 1.75 -18.70 15.73
CA GLU A 40 0.44 -18.94 16.36
C GLU A 40 -0.72 -18.71 15.39
N ILE A 41 -0.65 -17.66 14.56
CA ILE A 41 -1.65 -17.39 13.52
C ILE A 41 -1.67 -18.51 12.46
N LEU A 42 -0.51 -18.93 11.97
CA LEU A 42 -0.41 -20.03 11.00
C LEU A 42 -0.93 -21.33 11.57
N LYS A 43 -0.66 -21.63 12.85
CA LYS A 43 -1.19 -22.79 13.56
C LYS A 43 -2.71 -22.70 13.73
N TYR A 44 -3.23 -21.54 14.14
CA TYR A 44 -4.65 -21.31 14.36
C TYR A 44 -5.47 -21.54 13.09
N TYR A 45 -5.03 -20.97 11.95
CA TYR A 45 -5.71 -21.13 10.66
C TYR A 45 -5.33 -22.42 9.93
N GLY A 46 -4.13 -22.96 10.13
CA GLY A 46 -3.64 -24.14 9.43
C GLY A 46 -4.38 -25.45 9.78
N PHE A 47 -5.00 -25.53 10.95
CA PHE A 47 -5.84 -26.67 11.36
C PHE A 47 -7.31 -26.53 10.97
N ARG A 48 -7.68 -25.44 10.31
CA ARG A 48 -9.04 -25.13 9.88
C ARG A 48 -9.16 -25.18 8.38
N TYR A 49 -10.20 -25.82 7.90
CA TYR A 49 -10.56 -25.73 6.50
C TYR A 49 -11.26 -24.37 6.28
N LEU A 50 -10.54 -23.39 5.74
CA LEU A 50 -11.07 -22.03 5.51
C LEU A 50 -12.06 -22.04 4.33
N THR A 51 -13.31 -22.34 4.62
CA THR A 51 -14.37 -22.44 3.62
C THR A 51 -14.98 -21.07 3.29
N SER A 52 -15.11 -20.21 4.30
CA SER A 52 -15.74 -18.91 4.15
C SER A 52 -14.75 -17.84 3.66
N LYS A 53 -15.27 -16.85 2.94
CA LYS A 53 -14.51 -15.67 2.56
C LYS A 53 -14.06 -14.91 3.83
N ILE A 54 -14.93 -14.80 4.83
CA ILE A 54 -14.65 -14.08 6.08
C ILE A 54 -13.40 -14.63 6.77
N GLU A 55 -13.27 -15.96 6.89
CA GLU A 55 -12.10 -16.58 7.53
C GLU A 55 -10.81 -16.32 6.74
N ARG A 56 -10.88 -16.36 5.40
CA ARG A 56 -9.74 -16.01 4.55
C ARG A 56 -9.34 -14.54 4.71
N ASP A 57 -10.32 -13.64 4.76
CA ASP A 57 -10.09 -12.19 4.94
C ASP A 57 -9.48 -11.90 6.32
N LEU A 58 -9.95 -12.55 7.39
CA LEU A 58 -9.36 -12.44 8.74
C LEU A 58 -7.91 -12.95 8.75
N ARG A 59 -7.67 -14.15 8.20
CA ARG A 59 -6.31 -14.72 8.11
C ARG A 59 -5.36 -13.81 7.33
N GLU A 60 -5.82 -13.26 6.22
CA GLU A 60 -5.04 -12.34 5.41
C GLU A 60 -4.70 -11.08 6.21
N CYS A 61 -5.68 -10.46 6.84
CA CYS A 61 -5.46 -9.28 7.67
C CYS A 61 -4.44 -9.53 8.78
N ASP A 62 -4.58 -10.64 9.50
CA ASP A 62 -3.72 -10.98 10.63
C ASP A 62 -2.27 -11.18 10.18
N LEU A 63 -2.04 -12.02 9.16
CA LEU A 63 -0.70 -12.29 8.65
C LEU A 63 -0.05 -11.06 8.04
N VAL A 64 -0.79 -10.29 7.21
CA VAL A 64 -0.27 -9.07 6.59
C VAL A 64 0.04 -8.02 7.65
N SER A 65 -0.75 -7.90 8.72
CA SER A 65 -0.46 -6.96 9.81
C SER A 65 0.85 -7.30 10.51
N ILE A 66 1.06 -8.57 10.90
CA ILE A 66 2.30 -9.01 11.54
C ILE A 66 3.51 -8.74 10.63
N ARG A 67 3.41 -9.11 9.37
CA ARG A 67 4.48 -8.95 8.37
C ARG A 67 4.74 -7.49 8.03
N THR A 68 3.73 -6.65 8.09
CA THR A 68 3.88 -5.19 7.95
C THR A 68 4.69 -4.62 9.12
N VAL A 69 4.40 -5.02 10.35
CA VAL A 69 5.20 -4.60 11.52
C VAL A 69 6.66 -5.02 11.34
N LYS A 70 6.93 -6.29 10.99
CA LYS A 70 8.30 -6.78 10.71
C LYS A 70 9.01 -5.93 9.65
N LEU A 71 8.35 -5.62 8.55
CA LEU A 71 8.90 -4.82 7.46
C LEU A 71 9.18 -3.37 7.87
N LEU A 72 8.31 -2.76 8.67
CA LEU A 72 8.47 -1.37 9.10
C LEU A 72 9.53 -1.21 10.19
N GLU A 73 9.74 -2.23 11.03
CA GLU A 73 10.81 -2.26 12.05
C GLU A 73 12.19 -2.61 11.45
N ASP A 74 12.22 -3.39 10.37
CA ASP A 74 13.46 -3.69 9.65
C ASP A 74 14.03 -2.41 9.02
N LYS A 75 15.29 -2.08 9.35
CA LYS A 75 16.00 -0.91 8.81
C LYS A 75 16.52 -1.12 7.39
N GLU A 76 16.57 -2.37 6.90
CA GLU A 76 17.02 -2.65 5.54
C GLU A 76 16.07 -2.00 4.52
N PHE A 77 16.63 -1.25 3.60
CA PHE A 77 15.92 -0.73 2.43
C PHE A 77 16.84 -0.60 1.24
N LYS A 78 16.37 -1.06 0.08
CA LYS A 78 17.04 -0.89 -1.22
C LYS A 78 16.04 -0.26 -2.19
N PHE A 79 16.38 0.88 -2.75
CA PHE A 79 15.57 1.52 -3.78
C PHE A 79 15.70 0.74 -5.09
N SER A 80 14.87 -0.29 -5.26
CA SER A 80 14.90 -1.18 -6.43
C SER A 80 13.59 -1.95 -6.60
N ILE A 81 13.30 -2.35 -7.83
CA ILE A 81 12.19 -3.23 -8.20
C ILE A 81 12.26 -4.57 -7.46
N ASN A 82 13.46 -5.12 -7.28
CA ASN A 82 13.63 -6.37 -6.54
C ASN A 82 13.24 -6.22 -5.07
N TYR A 83 13.44 -5.03 -4.49
CA TYR A 83 12.98 -4.77 -3.13
C TYR A 83 11.46 -4.64 -3.06
N LEU A 84 10.81 -4.04 -4.07
CA LEU A 84 9.36 -4.02 -4.20
C LEU A 84 8.80 -5.46 -4.24
N LYS A 85 9.41 -6.35 -5.04
CA LYS A 85 9.07 -7.78 -5.08
C LYS A 85 9.30 -8.47 -3.72
N LYS A 86 10.40 -8.13 -3.01
CA LYS A 86 10.69 -8.66 -1.67
C LYS A 86 9.59 -8.28 -0.68
N ILE A 87 9.15 -7.02 -0.66
CA ILE A 87 8.03 -6.58 0.19
C ILE A 87 6.78 -7.39 -0.12
N HIS A 88 6.36 -7.46 -1.38
CA HIS A 88 5.19 -8.22 -1.78
C HIS A 88 5.30 -9.70 -1.35
N LYS A 89 6.45 -10.33 -1.57
CA LYS A 89 6.70 -11.70 -1.14
C LYS A 89 6.58 -11.84 0.37
N SER A 90 7.16 -10.94 1.14
CA SER A 90 7.07 -10.97 2.60
C SER A 90 5.64 -10.84 3.10
N LEU A 91 4.82 -9.98 2.49
CA LEU A 91 3.44 -9.76 2.90
C LEU A 91 2.53 -10.95 2.58
N PHE A 92 2.66 -11.53 1.39
CA PHE A 92 1.65 -12.40 0.82
C PHE A 92 2.04 -13.88 0.73
N SER A 93 3.20 -14.29 1.26
CA SER A 93 3.54 -15.71 1.42
C SER A 93 2.44 -16.41 2.22
N ASP A 94 2.08 -17.63 1.81
CA ASP A 94 1.04 -18.47 2.40
C ASP A 94 -0.40 -17.89 2.35
N ILE A 95 -0.58 -16.71 1.74
CA ILE A 95 -1.88 -16.07 1.51
C ILE A 95 -2.29 -16.25 0.05
N LEU A 96 -1.42 -15.83 -0.87
CA LEU A 96 -1.64 -16.01 -2.30
C LEU A 96 -1.02 -17.33 -2.79
N LYS A 97 -1.49 -17.79 -3.94
CA LYS A 97 -0.86 -18.95 -4.62
C LYS A 97 0.62 -18.65 -4.89
N ARG A 98 1.48 -19.64 -4.71
CA ARG A 98 2.94 -19.52 -4.77
C ARG A 98 3.46 -18.85 -6.05
N ASN A 99 2.77 -19.06 -7.18
CA ASN A 99 3.12 -18.46 -8.47
C ASN A 99 2.75 -16.98 -8.62
N TYR A 100 2.12 -16.38 -7.60
CA TYR A 100 1.77 -14.94 -7.56
C TYR A 100 2.55 -14.16 -6.51
N VAL A 101 3.27 -14.85 -5.63
CA VAL A 101 3.95 -14.25 -4.48
C VAL A 101 5.30 -13.66 -4.88
N GLY A 102 5.41 -12.33 -4.89
CA GLY A 102 6.62 -11.61 -5.31
C GLY A 102 6.91 -11.73 -6.81
N ILE A 103 5.94 -12.18 -7.60
CA ILE A 103 6.04 -12.40 -9.04
C ILE A 103 5.08 -11.45 -9.74
N PHE A 104 5.53 -10.81 -10.80
CA PHE A 104 4.68 -9.94 -11.61
C PHE A 104 3.62 -10.74 -12.35
N ARG A 105 2.46 -10.15 -12.54
CA ARG A 105 1.37 -10.75 -13.31
C ARG A 105 1.78 -10.98 -14.77
N ASN A 106 1.19 -11.98 -15.39
CA ASN A 106 1.45 -12.37 -16.77
C ASN A 106 0.21 -12.24 -17.68
N TYR A 107 -0.77 -11.43 -17.23
CA TYR A 107 -1.97 -11.06 -17.99
C TYR A 107 -2.47 -9.68 -17.57
N ASN A 108 -3.27 -9.06 -18.43
CA ASN A 108 -3.88 -7.76 -18.14
C ASN A 108 -5.04 -7.91 -17.17
N ILE A 109 -5.18 -6.92 -16.29
CA ILE A 109 -6.21 -6.88 -15.25
C ILE A 109 -7.02 -5.61 -15.35
N SER A 110 -8.23 -5.66 -14.85
CA SER A 110 -9.12 -4.52 -14.64
C SER A 110 -9.76 -4.66 -13.25
N LYS A 111 -10.01 -3.56 -12.57
CA LYS A 111 -10.65 -3.53 -11.25
C LYS A 111 -11.77 -2.51 -11.24
N ASN A 112 -12.94 -2.93 -10.78
CA ASN A 112 -14.06 -2.01 -10.58
C ASN A 112 -13.79 -1.15 -9.33
N GLU A 113 -13.52 0.13 -9.54
CA GLU A 113 -13.22 1.06 -8.46
C GLU A 113 -14.50 1.80 -8.03
N ARG A 114 -14.87 1.70 -6.75
CA ARG A 114 -16.08 2.36 -6.22
C ARG A 114 -16.02 3.87 -6.43
N VAL A 115 -14.89 4.50 -6.15
CA VAL A 115 -14.65 5.94 -6.34
C VAL A 115 -14.81 6.39 -7.80
N LEU A 116 -14.86 5.47 -8.75
CA LEU A 116 -15.10 5.71 -10.17
C LEU A 116 -16.48 5.17 -10.61
N SER A 117 -17.41 4.92 -9.69
CA SER A 117 -18.72 4.34 -9.98
C SER A 117 -18.61 3.03 -10.79
N GLY A 118 -17.62 2.20 -10.47
CA GLY A 118 -17.38 0.90 -11.11
C GLY A 118 -16.47 0.93 -12.33
N ASN A 119 -16.00 2.10 -12.79
CA ASN A 119 -14.97 2.18 -13.82
C ASN A 119 -13.61 1.72 -13.29
N SER A 120 -12.67 1.48 -14.21
CA SER A 120 -11.31 1.03 -13.91
C SER A 120 -10.26 2.05 -14.33
N VAL A 121 -9.14 2.10 -13.62
CA VAL A 121 -7.90 2.68 -14.10
C VAL A 121 -7.34 1.78 -15.21
N ILE A 122 -6.71 2.39 -16.21
CA ILE A 122 -5.90 1.67 -17.21
C ILE A 122 -4.55 1.38 -16.59
N TYR A 123 -4.30 0.09 -16.27
CA TYR A 123 -3.02 -0.39 -15.77
C TYR A 123 -2.06 -0.67 -16.94
N ALA A 124 -0.75 -0.73 -16.65
CA ALA A 124 0.25 -1.06 -17.66
C ALA A 124 0.00 -2.45 -18.28
N ASP A 125 0.36 -2.64 -19.56
CA ASP A 125 0.32 -3.96 -20.19
C ASP A 125 1.27 -4.91 -19.44
N TYR A 126 0.87 -6.16 -19.24
CA TYR A 126 1.66 -7.12 -18.47
C TYR A 126 3.04 -7.40 -19.09
N ARG A 127 3.21 -7.19 -20.39
CA ARG A 127 4.48 -7.37 -21.11
C ARG A 127 5.49 -6.27 -20.83
N GLU A 128 5.01 -5.09 -20.40
CA GLU A 128 5.80 -3.86 -20.22
C GLU A 128 6.06 -3.52 -18.74
N LEU A 129 5.56 -4.33 -17.79
CA LEU A 129 5.62 -4.03 -16.35
C LEU A 129 7.04 -3.71 -15.87
N THR A 130 8.03 -4.48 -16.32
CA THR A 130 9.42 -4.30 -15.90
C THR A 130 10.02 -3.03 -16.51
N GLU A 131 9.70 -2.74 -17.76
CA GLU A 131 10.16 -1.55 -18.48
C GLU A 131 9.58 -0.27 -17.85
N CYS A 132 8.26 -0.25 -17.64
CA CYS A 132 7.58 0.88 -16.98
C CYS A 132 8.17 1.14 -15.58
N LEU A 133 8.33 0.11 -14.75
CA LEU A 133 8.94 0.28 -13.43
C LEU A 133 10.41 0.74 -13.51
N ASN A 134 11.21 0.19 -14.44
CA ASN A 134 12.59 0.64 -14.61
C ASN A 134 12.63 2.13 -14.96
N TYR A 135 11.78 2.58 -15.88
CA TYR A 135 11.67 3.99 -16.25
C TYR A 135 11.34 4.86 -15.02
N ASP A 136 10.29 4.51 -14.28
CA ASP A 136 9.87 5.28 -13.11
C ASP A 136 10.95 5.34 -12.01
N PHE A 137 11.63 4.22 -11.75
CA PHE A 137 12.71 4.16 -10.77
C PHE A 137 13.94 4.96 -11.20
N GLU A 138 14.33 4.91 -12.49
CA GLU A 138 15.47 5.68 -12.99
C GLU A 138 15.17 7.19 -13.01
N GLU A 139 13.96 7.59 -13.37
CA GLU A 139 13.54 9.00 -13.29
C GLU A 139 13.51 9.51 -11.83
N GLU A 140 13.12 8.66 -10.89
CA GLU A 140 13.10 9.02 -9.47
C GLU A 140 14.50 9.16 -8.89
N LYS A 141 15.47 8.35 -9.30
CA LYS A 141 16.88 8.43 -8.86
C LYS A 141 17.55 9.75 -9.23
N LYS A 142 17.09 10.43 -10.28
CA LYS A 142 17.63 11.72 -10.73
C LYS A 142 17.21 12.89 -9.84
N ILE A 143 16.27 12.69 -8.91
CA ILE A 143 15.68 13.75 -8.12
C ILE A 143 16.52 14.04 -6.89
N ASP A 144 16.97 15.28 -6.77
CA ASP A 144 17.56 15.82 -5.55
C ASP A 144 16.47 16.52 -4.72
N TYR A 145 15.96 15.82 -3.72
CA TYR A 145 14.90 16.32 -2.85
C TYR A 145 15.32 17.52 -2.00
N VAL A 146 16.63 17.69 -1.75
CA VAL A 146 17.16 18.83 -0.97
C VAL A 146 16.98 20.14 -1.72
N GLN A 147 17.04 20.11 -3.05
CA GLN A 147 16.89 21.29 -3.90
C GLN A 147 15.41 21.68 -4.16
N LEU A 148 14.46 20.83 -3.75
CA LEU A 148 13.05 21.09 -3.99
C LEU A 148 12.41 21.86 -2.82
N SER A 149 11.49 22.78 -3.14
CA SER A 149 10.58 23.33 -2.13
C SER A 149 9.72 22.22 -1.52
N LYS A 150 9.12 22.46 -0.36
CA LYS A 150 8.24 21.49 0.30
C LYS A 150 7.10 21.03 -0.61
N GLU A 151 6.48 21.96 -1.34
CA GLU A 151 5.44 21.67 -2.33
C GLU A 151 6.00 20.88 -3.52
N GLY A 152 7.22 21.19 -3.95
CA GLY A 152 7.94 20.45 -4.99
C GLY A 152 8.20 19.00 -4.57
N GLN A 153 8.65 18.79 -3.34
CA GLN A 153 8.84 17.46 -2.75
C GLN A 153 7.53 16.65 -2.77
N VAL A 154 6.43 17.23 -2.27
CA VAL A 154 5.11 16.59 -2.25
C VAL A 154 4.64 16.24 -3.65
N LYS A 155 4.74 17.18 -4.62
CA LYS A 155 4.35 16.93 -6.01
C LYS A 155 5.16 15.79 -6.63
N ARG A 156 6.48 15.75 -6.39
CA ARG A 156 7.34 14.68 -6.94
C ARG A 156 7.01 13.33 -6.34
N ILE A 157 6.88 13.24 -5.00
CA ILE A 157 6.49 12.02 -4.30
C ILE A 157 5.13 11.52 -4.80
N SER A 158 4.15 12.43 -4.97
CA SER A 158 2.82 12.08 -5.50
C SER A 158 2.92 11.47 -6.89
N LYS A 159 3.70 12.08 -7.79
CA LYS A 159 3.90 11.57 -9.16
C LYS A 159 4.55 10.20 -9.18
N PHE A 160 5.66 10.02 -8.46
CA PHE A 160 6.36 8.74 -8.39
C PHE A 160 5.47 7.64 -7.81
N THR A 161 4.78 7.93 -6.71
CA THR A 161 3.89 6.96 -6.08
C THR A 161 2.73 6.56 -7.00
N SER A 162 2.12 7.54 -7.67
CA SER A 162 1.06 7.32 -8.65
C SER A 162 1.53 6.44 -9.80
N ALA A 163 2.73 6.72 -10.36
CA ALA A 163 3.30 5.99 -11.48
C ALA A 163 3.54 4.52 -11.13
N ILE A 164 4.31 4.22 -10.07
CA ILE A 164 4.58 2.83 -9.67
C ILE A 164 3.30 2.06 -9.28
N TRP A 165 2.30 2.75 -8.73
CA TRP A 165 1.03 2.12 -8.41
C TRP A 165 0.22 1.82 -9.68
N GLN A 166 0.21 2.71 -10.68
CA GLN A 166 -0.49 2.52 -11.95
C GLN A 166 0.07 1.33 -12.75
N VAL A 167 1.37 1.07 -12.67
CA VAL A 167 1.94 -0.13 -13.29
C VAL A 167 1.22 -1.39 -12.79
N HIS A 168 0.80 -1.40 -11.53
CA HIS A 168 0.00 -2.47 -10.89
C HIS A 168 0.59 -3.86 -11.16
N PRO A 169 1.86 -4.08 -10.78
CA PRO A 169 2.62 -5.22 -11.30
C PRO A 169 2.19 -6.57 -10.70
N PHE A 170 1.50 -6.58 -9.57
CA PHE A 170 1.03 -7.81 -8.94
C PHE A 170 -0.47 -8.03 -9.19
N ILE A 171 -0.93 -9.28 -9.04
CA ILE A 171 -2.34 -9.63 -9.17
C ILE A 171 -3.16 -9.01 -8.05
N GLU A 172 -2.65 -9.06 -6.81
CA GLU A 172 -3.24 -8.48 -5.60
C GLU A 172 -2.19 -7.79 -4.75
N GLY A 173 -2.61 -6.97 -3.77
CA GLY A 173 -1.73 -6.37 -2.76
C GLY A 173 -0.87 -5.19 -3.24
N ASN A 174 -1.12 -4.64 -4.43
CA ASN A 174 -0.33 -3.54 -4.98
C ASN A 174 -0.34 -2.30 -4.07
N THR A 175 -1.48 -1.88 -3.55
CA THR A 175 -1.58 -0.69 -2.69
C THR A 175 -0.80 -0.85 -1.39
N ARG A 176 -0.93 -2.00 -0.71
CA ARG A 176 -0.21 -2.29 0.55
C ARG A 176 1.29 -2.36 0.32
N THR A 177 1.71 -3.03 -0.76
CA THR A 177 3.13 -3.12 -1.16
C THR A 177 3.71 -1.74 -1.45
N THR A 178 3.01 -0.91 -2.23
CA THR A 178 3.42 0.46 -2.56
C THR A 178 3.51 1.33 -1.31
N ALA A 179 2.53 1.25 -0.40
CA ALA A 179 2.54 2.03 0.85
C ALA A 179 3.77 1.71 1.72
N ILE A 180 4.06 0.41 1.94
CA ILE A 180 5.22 0.00 2.74
C ILE A 180 6.53 0.39 2.06
N PHE A 181 6.66 0.18 0.75
CA PHE A 181 7.82 0.61 -0.02
C PHE A 181 8.05 2.11 0.15
N LEU A 182 7.00 2.89 0.00
CA LEU A 182 7.03 4.35 0.12
C LEU A 182 7.42 4.83 1.51
N ILE A 183 6.83 4.28 2.57
CA ILE A 183 7.19 4.62 3.96
C ILE A 183 8.70 4.41 4.18
N LYS A 184 9.22 3.25 3.76
CA LYS A 184 10.66 2.94 3.90
C LYS A 184 11.52 3.85 3.04
N TYR A 185 11.11 4.15 1.82
CA TYR A 185 11.81 5.06 0.92
C TYR A 185 11.91 6.47 1.48
N LEU A 186 10.80 7.04 1.92
CA LEU A 186 10.77 8.38 2.48
C LEU A 186 11.60 8.48 3.78
N LYS A 187 11.54 7.47 4.65
CA LYS A 187 12.42 7.39 5.82
C LYS A 187 13.91 7.36 5.42
N LYS A 188 14.26 6.62 4.36
CA LYS A 188 15.63 6.57 3.83
C LYS A 188 16.10 7.91 3.28
N LEU A 189 15.20 8.71 2.71
CA LEU A 189 15.46 10.09 2.28
C LEU A 189 15.56 11.08 3.44
N GLY A 190 15.29 10.66 4.68
CA GLY A 190 15.35 11.50 5.88
C GLY A 190 14.06 12.24 6.22
N PHE A 191 12.95 11.95 5.54
CA PHE A 191 11.65 12.54 5.89
C PHE A 191 11.17 12.03 7.26
N LYS A 192 10.64 12.95 8.06
CA LYS A 192 9.83 12.61 9.24
C LYS A 192 8.40 12.39 8.77
N LEU A 193 7.82 11.25 9.10
CA LEU A 193 6.51 10.86 8.61
C LEU A 193 5.47 10.85 9.74
N ASN A 194 4.27 11.35 9.43
CA ASN A 194 3.07 11.12 10.22
C ASN A 194 2.39 9.82 9.78
N GLU A 195 2.98 8.69 10.15
CA GLU A 195 2.48 7.37 9.71
C GLU A 195 1.08 7.05 10.24
N ASP A 196 0.63 7.73 11.31
CA ASP A 196 -0.71 7.59 11.88
C ASP A 196 -1.82 7.88 10.86
N ILE A 197 -1.52 8.64 9.80
CA ILE A 197 -2.45 8.88 8.71
C ILE A 197 -2.99 7.56 8.11
N PHE A 198 -2.19 6.49 8.11
CA PHE A 198 -2.60 5.19 7.57
C PHE A 198 -3.58 4.44 8.49
N ILE A 199 -3.72 4.82 9.75
CA ILE A 199 -4.67 4.19 10.68
C ILE A 199 -6.10 4.36 10.19
N GLU A 200 -6.46 5.58 9.79
CA GLU A 200 -7.84 5.91 9.40
C GLU A 200 -7.99 6.25 7.90
N ASN A 201 -6.90 6.61 7.23
CA ASN A 201 -6.96 7.15 5.87
C ASN A 201 -6.30 6.24 4.81
N SER A 202 -6.15 4.95 5.06
CA SER A 202 -5.61 4.01 4.08
C SER A 202 -6.53 3.85 2.86
N LEU A 203 -7.85 3.81 3.06
CA LEU A 203 -8.81 3.80 1.95
C LEU A 203 -8.75 5.11 1.16
N TYR A 204 -8.65 6.26 1.85
CA TYR A 204 -8.42 7.55 1.20
C TYR A 204 -7.17 7.52 0.31
N PHE A 205 -6.05 6.99 0.83
CA PHE A 205 -4.81 6.83 0.05
C PHE A 205 -5.03 6.02 -1.22
N ARG A 206 -5.74 4.88 -1.13
CA ARG A 206 -6.10 4.09 -2.31
C ARG A 206 -6.95 4.87 -3.29
N ASN A 207 -8.02 5.53 -2.83
CA ASN A 207 -8.91 6.32 -3.67
C ASN A 207 -8.16 7.49 -4.34
N ALA A 208 -7.24 8.15 -3.63
CA ALA A 208 -6.39 9.19 -4.18
C ALA A 208 -5.45 8.67 -5.29
N LEU A 209 -4.91 7.46 -5.15
CA LEU A 209 -4.13 6.79 -6.19
C LEU A 209 -4.99 6.47 -7.43
N VAL A 210 -6.21 6.00 -7.22
CA VAL A 210 -7.17 5.75 -8.32
C VAL A 210 -7.45 7.05 -9.07
N LEU A 211 -7.83 8.12 -8.36
CA LEU A 211 -8.17 9.42 -8.97
C LEU A 211 -6.97 10.07 -9.69
N SER A 212 -5.75 9.89 -9.17
CA SER A 212 -4.54 10.41 -9.82
C SER A 212 -4.18 9.68 -11.12
N ASN A 213 -4.79 8.52 -11.39
CA ASN A 213 -4.52 7.68 -12.56
C ASN A 213 -5.74 7.48 -13.47
N TYR A 214 -6.91 8.03 -13.11
CA TYR A 214 -8.10 7.90 -13.92
C TYR A 214 -8.26 9.07 -14.88
N SER A 215 -8.49 8.76 -16.16
CA SER A 215 -8.92 9.73 -17.16
C SER A 215 -9.98 9.11 -18.05
N ASN A 216 -10.93 9.93 -18.49
CA ASN A 216 -11.97 9.54 -19.43
C ASN A 216 -12.26 10.70 -20.39
N ARG A 217 -11.89 10.52 -21.67
CA ARG A 217 -12.02 11.58 -22.67
C ARG A 217 -13.47 11.91 -23.00
N GLU A 218 -14.34 10.92 -23.03
CA GLU A 218 -15.77 11.10 -23.34
C GLU A 218 -16.47 11.91 -22.24
N LEU A 219 -16.11 11.63 -20.97
CA LEU A 219 -16.65 12.36 -19.82
C LEU A 219 -15.84 13.62 -19.48
N LYS A 220 -14.80 13.95 -20.27
CA LYS A 220 -13.87 15.08 -20.02
C LYS A 220 -13.23 15.04 -18.64
N ILE A 221 -12.97 13.85 -18.11
CA ILE A 221 -12.29 13.64 -16.83
C ILE A 221 -10.79 13.50 -17.10
N SER A 222 -9.98 14.24 -16.36
CA SER A 222 -8.52 14.13 -16.35
C SER A 222 -8.01 13.66 -14.98
N ASN A 223 -6.79 13.11 -14.96
CA ASN A 223 -6.09 12.72 -13.73
C ASN A 223 -6.14 13.82 -12.67
N ASP A 224 -6.53 13.46 -11.46
CA ASP A 224 -6.66 14.41 -10.34
C ASP A 224 -5.67 14.09 -9.23
N PHE A 225 -4.57 14.81 -9.20
CA PHE A 225 -3.52 14.67 -8.19
C PHE A 225 -3.80 15.41 -6.88
N ARG A 226 -4.86 16.23 -6.79
CA ARG A 226 -5.12 17.06 -5.61
C ARG A 226 -5.26 16.23 -4.34
N PHE A 227 -5.98 15.12 -4.41
CA PHE A 227 -6.20 14.22 -3.27
C PHE A 227 -4.90 13.53 -2.82
N LEU A 228 -4.12 13.02 -3.75
CA LEU A 228 -2.85 12.37 -3.43
C LEU A 228 -1.83 13.39 -2.88
N THR A 229 -1.80 14.59 -3.44
CA THR A 229 -1.00 15.70 -2.94
C THR A 229 -1.40 16.10 -1.52
N SER A 230 -2.72 16.20 -1.23
CA SER A 230 -3.24 16.49 0.10
C SER A 230 -2.83 15.39 1.12
N PHE A 231 -2.88 14.12 0.72
CA PHE A 231 -2.41 13.02 1.55
C PHE A 231 -0.92 13.15 1.90
N PHE A 232 -0.06 13.40 0.90
CA PHE A 232 1.37 13.56 1.14
C PHE A 232 1.72 14.84 1.89
N MET A 233 0.96 15.91 1.70
CA MET A 233 1.12 17.12 2.52
C MET A 233 0.93 16.79 4.00
N LYS A 234 -0.12 16.05 4.35
CA LYS A 234 -0.39 15.61 5.72
C LYS A 234 0.63 14.58 6.23
N LEU A 235 1.14 13.70 5.36
CA LEU A 235 2.12 12.68 5.73
C LEU A 235 3.49 13.28 6.08
N ILE A 236 3.96 14.28 5.32
CA ILE A 236 5.39 14.71 5.37
C ILE A 236 5.61 16.18 5.75
N ILE A 237 4.62 17.05 5.66
CA ILE A 237 4.80 18.49 5.86
C ILE A 237 3.98 19.03 7.04
N ASN A 238 2.66 18.90 6.96
CA ASN A 238 1.72 19.47 7.91
C ASN A 238 0.77 18.40 8.45
N TYR A 239 1.07 17.88 9.62
CA TYR A 239 0.32 16.79 10.24
C TYR A 239 -1.13 17.17 10.60
N ASN A 240 -1.42 18.45 10.73
CA ASN A 240 -2.76 18.99 10.99
C ASN A 240 -3.56 19.30 9.72
N GLU A 241 -2.98 19.07 8.53
CA GLU A 241 -3.67 19.28 7.26
C GLU A 241 -4.98 18.48 7.21
N ARG A 242 -6.06 19.14 6.77
CA ARG A 242 -7.31 18.46 6.49
C ARG A 242 -7.25 17.83 5.10
N LEU A 243 -7.56 16.55 5.01
CA LEU A 243 -7.65 15.90 3.72
C LEU A 243 -8.82 16.50 2.91
N LEU A 244 -8.61 16.66 1.62
CA LEU A 244 -9.67 17.05 0.70
C LEU A 244 -10.73 15.94 0.66
N LEU A 245 -12.01 16.31 0.72
CA LEU A 245 -13.12 15.33 0.70
C LEU A 245 -13.22 14.67 -0.68
N ILE A 246 -13.22 13.36 -0.70
CA ILE A 246 -13.56 12.55 -1.87
C ILE A 246 -15.06 12.30 -1.82
N LYS A 247 -15.80 12.62 -2.90
CA LYS A 247 -17.29 12.63 -2.89
C LYS A 247 -17.96 11.31 -2.51
N GLU A 248 -17.28 10.18 -2.65
CA GLU A 248 -17.82 8.87 -2.27
C GLU A 248 -17.90 8.60 -0.75
N GLU A 249 -17.23 9.41 0.06
CA GLU A 249 -17.25 9.26 1.53
C GLU A 249 -18.53 9.87 2.14
N LEU A 250 -19.46 10.36 1.29
CA LEU A 250 -20.68 11.06 1.68
C LEU A 250 -21.98 10.25 1.46
N GLU A 251 -21.88 9.01 0.94
CA GLU A 251 -22.99 8.05 0.79
C GLU A 251 -22.75 6.78 1.64
#